data_9bb19cbdb3d6c0d8b41cdcb26a5aa7dc
#
_entry.id   9bb19cbdb3d6c0d8b41cdcb26a5aa7dc
#
_cell.length_a   1.000
_cell.length_b   1.000
_cell.length_c   1.000
_cell.angle_alpha   90.00
_cell.angle_beta   90.00
_cell.angle_gamma   90.00
#
_symmetry.space_group_name_H-M   'P 1'
#
loop_
_entity.id
_entity.type
_entity.pdbx_description
1 polymer ?
#
loop_
_entity_poly.entity_id
_entity_poly.type
_entity_poly.pdbx_seq_one_letter_code
_entity_poly.pdbx_strand_id
1 'polypeptide(L)'
;MDIVFININSNEIDFDDYIKPLEQRWSKFINKEDQELIVHSNDHGYFNLSVDCNWKFAIENYCESYHLPTIHPELNKVSNINDHYHIQGLPNRFAGQGSKKYEQPIKGNKKFNSFPNWEKCMLKNSEYIALFPNVMIGLHVDHFYVFWLEPLSVNKTKEHMQMYYIGNDSANGEDL
;
A
#
# COMPACT_ATOMS: atom_id res chain seq x y z
N MET A 1 3.69 -9.42 9.66
CA MET A 1 2.65 -8.39 9.41
C MET A 1 1.50 -8.72 10.32
N ASP A 2 1.15 -7.82 11.21
CA ASP A 2 0.20 -8.11 12.30
C ASP A 2 -1.21 -7.62 11.96
N ILE A 3 -1.66 -7.84 10.73
CA ILE A 3 -3.04 -7.53 10.30
C ILE A 3 -3.87 -8.80 10.42
N VAL A 4 -4.91 -8.72 11.23
CA VAL A 4 -5.83 -9.84 11.45
C VAL A 4 -7.01 -9.71 10.49
N PHE A 5 -7.19 -10.73 9.67
CA PHE A 5 -8.38 -10.88 8.83
C PHE A 5 -9.36 -11.84 9.52
N ILE A 6 -10.63 -11.48 9.53
CA ILE A 6 -11.68 -12.27 10.15
C ILE A 6 -12.69 -12.66 9.07
N ASN A 7 -12.95 -13.95 8.99
CA ASN A 7 -14.04 -14.50 8.19
C ASN A 7 -15.10 -15.08 9.14
N ILE A 8 -16.30 -14.52 9.10
CA ILE A 8 -17.43 -14.94 9.92
C ILE A 8 -18.34 -15.96 9.20
N ASN A 9 -18.07 -16.24 7.93
CA ASN A 9 -18.84 -17.19 7.14
C ASN A 9 -17.99 -18.43 6.84
N SER A 10 -18.28 -19.55 7.49
CA SER A 10 -17.53 -20.80 7.40
C SER A 10 -17.50 -21.46 6.00
N ASN A 11 -18.29 -20.97 5.07
CA ASN A 11 -18.35 -21.48 3.68
C ASN A 11 -17.49 -20.66 2.70
N GLU A 12 -16.77 -19.68 3.17
CA GLU A 12 -15.91 -18.85 2.34
C GLU A 12 -14.55 -19.52 2.10
N ILE A 13 -13.86 -19.01 1.10
CA ILE A 13 -12.51 -19.43 0.72
C ILE A 13 -11.51 -19.23 1.88
N ASP A 14 -10.55 -20.14 2.02
CA ASP A 14 -9.43 -19.99 2.93
C ASP A 14 -8.62 -18.72 2.61
N PHE A 15 -8.03 -18.10 3.65
CA PHE A 15 -7.30 -16.85 3.47
C PHE A 15 -6.08 -17.00 2.55
N ASP A 16 -5.35 -18.10 2.64
CA ASP A 16 -4.20 -18.36 1.77
C ASP A 16 -4.63 -18.44 0.29
N ASP A 17 -5.76 -19.09 0.00
CA ASP A 17 -6.32 -19.12 -1.35
C ASP A 17 -6.91 -17.75 -1.76
N TYR A 18 -7.38 -16.98 -0.80
CA TYR A 18 -7.90 -15.64 -1.05
C TYR A 18 -6.80 -14.67 -1.48
N ILE A 19 -5.67 -14.65 -0.79
CA ILE A 19 -4.56 -13.71 -1.02
C ILE A 19 -3.61 -14.14 -2.15
N LYS A 20 -3.55 -15.42 -2.47
CA LYS A 20 -2.62 -16.02 -3.43
C LYS A 20 -2.51 -15.30 -4.78
N PRO A 21 -3.60 -14.83 -5.43
CA PRO A 21 -3.47 -14.09 -6.68
C PRO A 21 -2.72 -12.75 -6.53
N LEU A 22 -2.83 -12.10 -5.37
CA LEU A 22 -2.06 -10.89 -5.07
C LEU A 22 -0.58 -11.22 -4.80
N GLU A 23 -0.31 -12.28 -4.05
CA GLU A 23 1.07 -12.77 -3.84
C GLU A 23 1.74 -13.13 -5.17
N GLN A 24 1.04 -13.82 -6.06
CA GLN A 24 1.54 -14.14 -7.40
C GLN A 24 1.84 -12.87 -8.22
N ARG A 25 0.98 -11.86 -8.12
CA ARG A 25 1.20 -10.57 -8.78
C ARG A 25 2.46 -9.90 -8.25
N TRP A 26 2.65 -9.90 -6.94
CA TRP A 26 3.73 -9.21 -6.26
C TRP A 26 5.04 -9.99 -6.14
N SER A 27 5.07 -11.26 -6.60
CA SER A 27 6.28 -12.09 -6.54
C SER A 27 7.50 -11.51 -7.26
N LYS A 28 7.30 -10.57 -8.20
CA LYS A 28 8.34 -9.81 -8.90
C LYS A 28 8.89 -8.62 -8.09
N PHE A 29 8.21 -8.24 -7.02
CA PHE A 29 8.57 -7.11 -6.16
C PHE A 29 9.05 -7.60 -4.79
N ILE A 30 8.34 -8.52 -4.19
CA ILE A 30 8.58 -9.05 -2.85
C ILE A 30 8.26 -10.54 -2.81
N ASN A 31 9.07 -11.31 -2.10
CA ASN A 31 8.86 -12.74 -1.92
C ASN A 31 8.82 -13.10 -0.42
N LYS A 32 8.71 -14.41 -0.12
CA LYS A 32 8.64 -14.91 1.26
C LYS A 32 9.92 -14.66 2.05
N GLU A 33 11.08 -14.66 1.40
CA GLU A 33 12.38 -14.43 2.06
C GLU A 33 12.50 -12.96 2.50
N ASP A 34 11.94 -12.03 1.72
CA ASP A 34 11.90 -10.62 2.07
C ASP A 34 11.06 -10.35 3.32
N GLN A 35 10.05 -11.20 3.60
CA GLN A 35 9.15 -11.02 4.74
C GLN A 35 9.88 -11.09 6.09
N GLU A 36 10.95 -11.86 6.20
CA GLU A 36 11.77 -11.96 7.41
C GLU A 36 12.58 -10.68 7.67
N LEU A 37 12.78 -9.86 6.65
CA LEU A 37 13.52 -8.61 6.72
C LEU A 37 12.63 -7.40 7.00
N ILE A 38 11.32 -7.58 6.94
CA ILE A 38 10.35 -6.50 7.12
C ILE A 38 10.23 -6.16 8.60
N VAL A 39 10.41 -4.90 8.89
CA VAL A 39 10.16 -4.32 10.22
C VAL A 39 9.09 -3.24 10.12
N HIS A 40 8.21 -3.18 11.08
CA HIS A 40 7.33 -2.04 11.20
C HIS A 40 8.08 -0.87 11.85
N SER A 41 7.83 0.33 11.39
CA SER A 41 8.28 1.50 12.12
C SER A 41 7.58 1.53 13.48
N ASN A 42 8.34 1.74 14.54
CA ASN A 42 7.83 1.85 15.89
C ASN A 42 6.81 3.02 16.00
N ASP A 43 6.81 3.78 17.07
CA ASP A 43 5.81 4.82 17.36
C ASP A 43 5.59 5.89 16.27
N HIS A 44 6.53 6.05 15.33
CA HIS A 44 6.45 7.05 14.25
C HIS A 44 5.84 6.55 12.94
N GLY A 45 5.69 5.25 12.75
CA GLY A 45 5.13 4.67 11.52
C GLY A 45 3.65 4.37 11.55
N TYR A 46 3.00 4.59 12.69
CA TYR A 46 1.56 4.47 12.83
C TYR A 46 0.91 5.85 12.98
N PHE A 47 -0.10 6.09 12.19
CA PHE A 47 -0.97 7.25 12.39
C PHE A 47 -2.41 6.93 11.97
N ASN A 48 -3.33 7.81 12.36
CA ASN A 48 -4.72 7.71 11.95
C ASN A 48 -5.28 9.10 11.61
N LEU A 49 -6.26 9.12 10.73
CA LEU A 49 -7.00 10.32 10.37
C LEU A 49 -8.49 10.00 10.23
N SER A 50 -9.32 11.01 10.38
CA SER A 50 -10.75 10.88 10.16
C SER A 50 -11.14 11.62 8.90
N VAL A 51 -11.92 10.98 8.04
CA VAL A 51 -12.46 11.54 6.81
C VAL A 51 -13.98 11.56 6.86
N ASP A 52 -14.58 12.67 6.43
CA ASP A 52 -16.03 12.85 6.40
C ASP A 52 -16.61 12.26 5.09
N CYS A 53 -16.39 10.96 4.88
CA CYS A 53 -16.94 10.24 3.73
C CYS A 53 -17.24 8.77 4.10
N ASN A 54 -18.01 8.11 3.24
CA ASN A 54 -18.18 6.67 3.32
C ASN A 54 -16.87 5.96 2.96
N TRP A 55 -16.52 4.91 3.67
CA TRP A 55 -15.29 4.15 3.45
C TRP A 55 -15.11 3.62 2.01
N LYS A 56 -16.21 3.37 1.30
CA LYS A 56 -16.17 2.92 -0.10
C LYS A 56 -15.60 3.99 -1.03
N PHE A 57 -15.89 5.27 -0.76
CA PHE A 57 -15.32 6.38 -1.54
C PHE A 57 -13.81 6.51 -1.28
N ALA A 58 -13.33 6.23 -0.08
CA ALA A 58 -11.89 6.18 0.19
C ALA A 58 -11.22 5.07 -0.64
N ILE A 59 -11.83 3.88 -0.71
CA ILE A 59 -11.36 2.78 -1.57
C ILE A 59 -11.37 3.17 -3.06
N GLU A 60 -12.47 3.74 -3.55
CA GLU A 60 -12.59 4.14 -4.95
C GLU A 60 -11.55 5.19 -5.32
N ASN A 61 -11.37 6.21 -4.48
CA ASN A 61 -10.36 7.25 -4.66
C ASN A 61 -8.93 6.67 -4.66
N TYR A 62 -8.67 5.67 -3.82
CA TYR A 62 -7.36 5.00 -3.76
C TYR A 62 -7.04 4.19 -5.02
N CYS A 63 -8.05 3.62 -5.66
CA CYS A 63 -7.91 2.78 -6.84
C CYS A 63 -7.79 3.55 -8.16
N GLU A 64 -7.90 4.88 -8.15
CA GLU A 64 -7.82 5.71 -9.35
C GLU A 64 -6.77 6.83 -9.18
N SER A 65 -6.37 7.46 -10.27
CA SER A 65 -5.35 8.52 -10.27
C SER A 65 -5.84 9.84 -10.87
N TYR A 66 -7.10 9.94 -11.25
CA TYR A 66 -7.64 11.14 -11.95
C TYR A 66 -7.59 12.41 -11.11
N HIS A 67 -7.67 12.27 -9.79
CA HIS A 67 -7.63 13.40 -8.86
C HIS A 67 -6.20 13.94 -8.63
N LEU A 68 -5.15 13.19 -8.95
CA LEU A 68 -3.76 13.56 -8.65
C LEU A 68 -3.36 14.94 -9.16
N PRO A 69 -3.62 15.31 -10.44
CA PRO A 69 -3.20 16.63 -10.93
C PRO A 69 -3.86 17.80 -10.23
N THR A 70 -5.07 17.60 -9.68
CA THR A 70 -5.90 18.67 -9.10
C THR A 70 -5.80 18.68 -7.58
N ILE A 71 -5.88 17.53 -6.94
CA ILE A 71 -5.94 17.40 -5.47
C ILE A 71 -4.54 17.21 -4.88
N HIS A 72 -3.68 16.46 -5.57
CA HIS A 72 -2.33 16.13 -5.10
C HIS A 72 -1.25 16.54 -6.13
N PRO A 73 -1.15 17.83 -6.50
CA PRO A 73 -0.22 18.28 -7.54
C PRO A 73 1.25 17.97 -7.22
N GLU A 74 1.63 17.99 -5.95
CA GLU A 74 3.01 17.63 -5.53
C GLU A 74 3.27 16.12 -5.73
N LEU A 75 2.32 15.26 -5.40
CA LEU A 75 2.41 13.84 -5.69
C LEU A 75 2.46 13.58 -7.19
N ASN A 76 1.69 14.31 -7.98
CA ASN A 76 1.70 14.18 -9.44
C ASN A 76 3.06 14.57 -10.08
N LYS A 77 3.91 15.36 -9.38
CA LYS A 77 5.27 15.66 -9.84
C LYS A 77 6.20 14.45 -9.73
N VAL A 78 6.04 13.63 -8.71
CA VAL A 78 6.88 12.47 -8.43
C VAL A 78 6.29 11.16 -8.94
N SER A 79 5.00 11.14 -9.20
CA SER A 79 4.23 10.02 -9.77
C SER A 79 3.21 10.57 -10.75
N ASN A 80 3.66 10.86 -11.98
CA ASN A 80 2.83 11.52 -12.98
C ASN A 80 1.68 10.62 -13.43
N ILE A 81 0.47 11.17 -13.54
CA ILE A 81 -0.73 10.45 -13.96
C ILE A 81 -0.53 9.68 -15.28
N ASN A 82 0.28 10.19 -16.21
CA ASN A 82 0.54 9.51 -17.49
C ASN A 82 1.36 8.22 -17.34
N ASP A 83 2.04 8.02 -16.22
CA ASP A 83 2.79 6.80 -15.91
C ASP A 83 1.95 5.77 -15.14
N HIS A 84 0.72 6.14 -14.75
CA HIS A 84 -0.19 5.26 -14.03
C HIS A 84 -0.86 4.24 -14.96
N TYR A 85 -1.20 3.10 -14.38
CA TYR A 85 -1.92 2.03 -15.05
C TYR A 85 -2.95 1.40 -14.10
N HIS A 86 -4.04 0.94 -14.67
CA HIS A 86 -5.10 0.29 -13.92
C HIS A 86 -4.74 -1.17 -13.62
N ILE A 87 -5.11 -1.63 -12.42
CA ILE A 87 -5.01 -3.02 -11.99
C ILE A 87 -6.44 -3.54 -11.78
N GLN A 88 -6.94 -4.27 -12.75
CA GLN A 88 -8.31 -4.81 -12.70
C GLN A 88 -8.51 -5.77 -11.53
N GLY A 89 -7.47 -6.53 -11.16
CA GLY A 89 -7.53 -7.47 -10.04
C GLY A 89 -8.56 -8.59 -10.23
N LEU A 90 -9.14 -9.01 -9.12
CA LEU A 90 -10.19 -10.04 -9.08
C LEU A 90 -11.40 -9.53 -8.29
N PRO A 91 -12.63 -9.77 -8.79
CA PRO A 91 -13.86 -9.39 -8.10
C PRO A 91 -13.89 -9.92 -6.67
N ASN A 92 -14.32 -9.07 -5.73
CA ASN A 92 -14.41 -9.37 -4.29
C ASN A 92 -13.09 -9.77 -3.62
N ARG A 93 -11.93 -9.54 -4.27
CA ARG A 93 -10.61 -9.79 -3.68
C ARG A 93 -9.77 -8.54 -3.66
N PHE A 94 -9.36 -8.06 -4.82
CA PHE A 94 -8.56 -6.84 -4.92
C PHE A 94 -8.73 -6.14 -6.25
N ALA A 95 -8.48 -4.85 -6.26
CA ALA A 95 -8.30 -4.01 -7.42
C ALA A 95 -7.33 -2.87 -7.08
N GLY A 96 -6.94 -2.05 -8.04
CA GLY A 96 -6.08 -0.93 -7.74
C GLY A 96 -5.47 -0.27 -8.96
N GLN A 97 -4.36 0.38 -8.73
CA GLN A 97 -3.58 1.07 -9.72
C GLN A 97 -2.08 0.89 -9.45
N GLY A 98 -1.25 1.26 -10.40
CA GLY A 98 0.19 1.34 -10.21
C GLY A 98 0.78 2.48 -10.99
N SER A 99 2.01 2.85 -10.68
CA SER A 99 2.83 3.79 -11.44
C SER A 99 4.08 3.09 -11.94
N LYS A 100 4.45 3.32 -13.19
CA LYS A 100 5.72 2.85 -13.77
C LYS A 100 6.89 3.75 -13.40
N LYS A 101 6.59 4.93 -12.87
CA LYS A 101 7.59 5.94 -12.56
C LYS A 101 7.21 6.72 -11.32
N TYR A 102 7.61 6.18 -10.19
CA TYR A 102 7.55 6.88 -8.91
C TYR A 102 8.96 7.35 -8.53
N GLU A 103 9.12 8.64 -8.35
CA GLU A 103 10.39 9.24 -7.94
C GLU A 103 10.25 9.81 -6.54
N GLN A 104 10.62 9.01 -5.53
CA GLN A 104 10.55 9.45 -4.15
C GLN A 104 11.41 10.71 -3.94
N PRO A 105 10.87 11.78 -3.38
CA PRO A 105 11.65 12.94 -3.02
C PRO A 105 12.59 12.56 -1.86
N ILE A 106 13.88 12.50 -2.15
CA ILE A 106 14.91 12.24 -1.15
C ILE A 106 15.11 13.52 -0.37
N LYS A 107 14.70 13.53 0.89
CA LYS A 107 15.11 14.56 1.85
C LYS A 107 16.35 14.07 2.59
N GLY A 108 17.49 14.70 2.36
CA GLY A 108 18.76 14.30 2.97
C GLY A 108 19.53 13.22 2.22
N ASN A 109 20.57 12.68 2.85
CA ASN A 109 21.47 11.70 2.25
C ASN A 109 21.13 10.24 2.55
N LYS A 110 20.05 9.98 3.27
CA LYS A 110 19.64 8.63 3.67
C LYS A 110 18.58 8.09 2.71
N LYS A 111 18.79 6.88 2.22
CA LYS A 111 17.82 6.09 1.48
C LYS A 111 17.42 4.90 2.33
N PHE A 112 16.15 4.53 2.24
CA PHE A 112 15.72 3.24 2.78
C PHE A 112 16.34 2.09 1.97
N ASN A 113 16.52 0.94 2.60
CA ASN A 113 16.99 -0.26 1.93
C ASN A 113 15.88 -0.77 1.00
N SER A 114 16.25 -1.05 -0.24
CA SER A 114 15.32 -1.64 -1.21
C SER A 114 15.07 -3.11 -0.91
N PHE A 115 13.89 -3.61 -1.28
CA PHE A 115 13.58 -5.04 -1.24
C PHE A 115 14.59 -5.81 -2.10
N PRO A 116 15.31 -6.81 -1.56
CA PRO A 116 16.42 -7.47 -2.25
C PRO A 116 16.01 -8.14 -3.57
N ASN A 117 14.79 -8.67 -3.62
CA ASN A 117 14.27 -9.41 -4.77
C ASN A 117 13.47 -8.57 -5.75
N TRP A 118 13.40 -7.26 -5.55
CA TRP A 118 12.72 -6.36 -6.49
C TRP A 118 13.38 -6.37 -7.87
N GLU A 119 12.58 -6.61 -8.90
CA GLU A 119 13.11 -6.67 -10.29
C GLU A 119 13.80 -5.36 -10.69
N LYS A 120 15.05 -5.46 -11.13
CA LYS A 120 15.91 -4.29 -11.47
C LYS A 120 15.32 -3.39 -12.56
N CYS A 121 14.54 -3.94 -13.48
CA CYS A 121 13.87 -3.16 -14.53
C CYS A 121 12.64 -2.38 -14.01
N MET A 122 12.21 -2.64 -12.76
CA MET A 122 11.00 -2.08 -12.14
C MET A 122 11.30 -1.21 -10.91
N LEU A 123 12.54 -0.76 -10.70
CA LEU A 123 12.95 0.01 -9.50
C LEU A 123 12.16 1.30 -9.27
N LYS A 124 11.46 1.80 -10.27
CA LYS A 124 10.59 2.98 -10.16
C LYS A 124 9.10 2.63 -10.11
N ASN A 125 8.76 1.36 -10.12
CA ASN A 125 7.36 0.96 -10.05
C ASN A 125 6.85 1.08 -8.61
N SER A 126 5.58 1.42 -8.50
CA SER A 126 4.81 1.32 -7.28
C SER A 126 3.43 0.75 -7.60
N GLU A 127 2.82 0.07 -6.64
CA GLU A 127 1.45 -0.42 -6.78
C GLU A 127 0.61 -0.06 -5.56
N TYR A 128 -0.64 0.29 -5.81
CA TYR A 128 -1.62 0.72 -4.82
C TYR A 128 -2.83 -0.19 -4.96
N ILE A 129 -2.99 -1.09 -4.01
CA ILE A 129 -4.01 -2.15 -4.05
C ILE A 129 -5.01 -1.96 -2.93
N ALA A 130 -6.28 -1.94 -3.28
CA ALA A 130 -7.36 -2.15 -2.34
C ALA A 130 -7.65 -3.64 -2.25
N LEU A 131 -7.44 -4.21 -1.06
CA LEU A 131 -7.79 -5.59 -0.72
C LEU A 131 -9.14 -5.56 -0.01
N PHE A 132 -10.13 -6.20 -0.63
CA PHE A 132 -11.49 -6.20 -0.11
C PHE A 132 -11.58 -6.83 1.30
N PRO A 133 -12.41 -6.32 2.23
CA PRO A 133 -13.31 -5.19 1.97
C PRO A 133 -12.69 -3.81 2.24
N ASN A 134 -11.74 -3.66 3.16
CA ASN A 134 -11.40 -2.39 3.79
C ASN A 134 -9.91 -2.16 4.05
N VAL A 135 -9.04 -2.87 3.34
CA VAL A 135 -7.59 -2.71 3.44
C VAL A 135 -7.04 -2.12 2.15
N MET A 136 -6.15 -1.15 2.27
CA MET A 136 -5.42 -0.55 1.14
C MET A 136 -3.92 -0.68 1.40
N ILE A 137 -3.17 -1.07 0.38
CA ILE A 137 -1.73 -1.32 0.50
C ILE A 137 -1.00 -0.57 -0.60
N GLY A 138 -0.04 0.28 -0.23
CA GLY A 138 0.88 0.91 -1.17
C GLY A 138 2.23 0.22 -1.09
N LEU A 139 2.69 -0.36 -2.20
CA LEU A 139 3.95 -1.07 -2.30
C LEU A 139 4.95 -0.25 -3.14
N HIS A 140 6.09 0.06 -2.55
CA HIS A 140 7.21 0.77 -3.13
C HIS A 140 8.49 -0.07 -3.02
N VAL A 141 9.53 0.33 -3.73
CA VAL A 141 10.79 -0.43 -3.82
C VAL A 141 11.51 -0.60 -2.47
N ASP A 142 11.27 0.26 -1.51
CA ASP A 142 11.99 0.37 -0.24
C ASP A 142 11.08 0.39 1.00
N HIS A 143 9.80 0.47 0.80
CA HIS A 143 8.81 0.43 1.87
C HIS A 143 7.45 -0.02 1.34
N PHE A 144 6.58 -0.37 2.24
CA PHE A 144 5.15 -0.44 1.98
C PHE A 144 4.37 0.11 3.17
N TYR A 145 3.15 0.49 2.93
CA TYR A 145 2.22 0.89 3.97
C TYR A 145 0.89 0.18 3.81
N VAL A 146 0.23 0.01 4.93
CA VAL A 146 -1.10 -0.59 4.97
C VAL A 146 -2.04 0.37 5.66
N PHE A 147 -3.14 0.69 4.98
CA PHE A 147 -4.30 1.30 5.58
C PHE A 147 -5.36 0.24 5.89
N TRP A 148 -6.01 0.39 7.01
CA TRP A 148 -7.29 -0.28 7.24
C TRP A 148 -8.33 0.75 7.63
N LEU A 149 -9.52 0.58 7.05
CA LEU A 149 -10.61 1.52 7.18
C LEU A 149 -11.58 1.04 8.25
N GLU A 150 -11.87 1.90 9.20
CA GLU A 150 -12.87 1.71 10.26
C GLU A 150 -14.09 2.60 9.94
N PRO A 151 -15.20 2.02 9.42
CA PRO A 151 -16.42 2.76 9.20
C PRO A 151 -17.05 3.19 10.53
N LEU A 152 -17.09 4.49 10.81
CA LEU A 152 -17.72 5.03 12.03
C LEU A 152 -19.22 5.31 11.82
N SER A 153 -19.59 5.71 10.60
CA SER A 153 -20.97 5.92 10.18
C SER A 153 -21.07 5.87 8.65
N VAL A 154 -22.26 6.07 8.09
CA VAL A 154 -22.48 6.11 6.63
C VAL A 154 -21.59 7.15 5.92
N ASN A 155 -21.28 8.25 6.59
CA ASN A 155 -20.55 9.39 6.03
C ASN A 155 -19.29 9.74 6.84
N LYS A 156 -18.77 8.81 7.64
CA LYS A 156 -17.55 9.03 8.41
C LYS A 156 -16.73 7.77 8.53
N THR A 157 -15.46 7.88 8.19
CA THR A 157 -14.49 6.79 8.23
C THR A 157 -13.25 7.23 9.02
N LYS A 158 -12.70 6.34 9.81
CA LYS A 158 -11.38 6.49 10.38
C LYS A 158 -10.41 5.61 9.58
N GLU A 159 -9.34 6.21 9.13
CA GLU A 159 -8.26 5.54 8.43
C GLU A 159 -7.10 5.34 9.39
N HIS A 160 -6.62 4.13 9.49
CA HIS A 160 -5.43 3.77 10.25
C HIS A 160 -4.34 3.38 9.26
N MET A 161 -3.12 3.86 9.44
CA MET A 161 -2.00 3.52 8.59
C MET A 161 -0.83 3.00 9.41
N GLN A 162 -0.16 1.98 8.89
CA GLN A 162 1.11 1.49 9.40
C GLN A 162 2.12 1.40 8.26
N MET A 163 3.32 1.95 8.50
CA MET A 163 4.47 1.86 7.58
C MET A 163 5.35 0.66 7.92
N TYR A 164 5.95 0.07 6.90
CA TYR A 164 6.86 -1.07 6.97
C TYR A 164 8.07 -0.83 6.08
N TYR A 165 9.25 -1.17 6.56
CA TYR A 165 10.55 -0.95 5.93
C TYR A 165 11.39 -2.22 5.92
N ILE A 166 12.50 -2.20 5.19
CA ILE A 166 13.48 -3.28 5.16
C ILE A 166 14.62 -2.97 6.13
N GLY A 167 14.84 -3.91 7.07
CA GLY A 167 15.97 -3.89 8.00
C GLY A 167 15.85 -2.87 9.13
N ASN A 168 16.58 -3.12 10.20
CA ASN A 168 16.50 -2.33 11.43
C ASN A 168 17.00 -0.88 11.29
N ASP A 169 17.91 -0.63 10.35
CA ASP A 169 18.49 0.71 10.16
C ASP A 169 17.47 1.71 9.58
N SER A 170 16.46 1.21 8.88
CA SER A 170 15.37 2.02 8.33
C SER A 170 14.28 2.34 9.37
N ALA A 171 14.20 1.56 10.46
CA ALA A 171 13.14 1.68 11.46
C ALA A 171 13.42 2.70 12.56
N ASN A 172 14.65 3.19 12.68
CA ASN A 172 15.05 4.15 13.70
C ASN A 172 14.70 5.60 13.31
N GLY A 173 13.48 5.82 12.99
CA GLY A 173 12.67 6.97 12.65
C GLY A 173 13.04 8.41 13.07
N GLU A 174 14.31 8.72 13.29
CA GLU A 174 14.74 10.11 13.56
C GLU A 174 14.73 11.00 12.29
N ASP A 175 14.43 10.44 11.11
CA ASP A 175 14.56 11.15 9.83
C ASP A 175 13.28 11.04 8.93
N LEU A 176 12.11 10.72 9.48
CA LEU A 176 10.82 10.73 8.77
C LEU A 176 10.14 12.09 8.81
#